data_f55a1b1672b36a994bcde5eaf9ab89c5
#
_entry.id   f55a1b1672b36a994bcde5eaf9ab89c5
#
_cell.length_a   1.000
_cell.length_b   1.000
_cell.length_c   1.000
_cell.angle_alpha   90.00
_cell.angle_beta   90.00
_cell.angle_gamma   90.00
#
_symmetry.space_group_name_H-M   'P 1'
#
loop_
_entity.id
_entity.type
_entity.pdbx_description
1 polymer ?
#
loop_
_entity_poly.entity_id
_entity_poly.type
_entity_poly.pdbx_seq_one_letter_code
_entity_poly.pdbx_strand_id
1 'polypeptide(L)'
;MEAAYLRFQQASLFHLLRSYCHANRGLIIRYDGTKLAAPDGLLDLAMEKMSSPNGYLYPVINLQGKGFEIAFTHNKYSEAETYYSFVNGIKTEGGSHLEALKEAVVRIIAETFPENVFTTEDILKGIFLTISVDIAEPVFSQSCRGVLVSSRVSPDGPELTDFIYE
;
A
#
# COMPACT_ATOMS: atom_id res chain seq x y z
N MET A 1 -0.30 29.58 -20.97
CA MET A 1 -0.40 28.10 -21.07
C MET A 1 0.87 27.41 -20.53
N GLU A 2 2.05 27.82 -20.95
CA GLU A 2 3.33 27.20 -20.57
C GLU A 2 3.61 27.18 -19.04
N ALA A 3 3.40 28.30 -18.35
CA ALA A 3 3.58 28.37 -16.89
C ALA A 3 2.62 27.48 -16.09
N ALA A 4 1.40 27.27 -16.54
CA ALA A 4 0.44 26.36 -15.91
C ALA A 4 0.83 24.91 -16.14
N TYR A 5 1.33 24.56 -17.32
CA TYR A 5 1.84 23.24 -17.65
C TYR A 5 3.08 22.88 -16.83
N LEU A 6 4.03 23.80 -16.68
CA LEU A 6 5.22 23.62 -15.83
C LEU A 6 4.86 23.42 -14.36
N ARG A 7 3.90 24.16 -13.83
CA ARG A 7 3.40 23.99 -12.45
C ARG A 7 2.71 22.64 -12.24
N PHE A 8 1.97 22.17 -13.23
CA PHE A 8 1.32 20.86 -13.19
C PHE A 8 2.37 19.74 -13.19
N GLN A 9 3.41 19.83 -14.01
CA GLN A 9 4.51 18.88 -14.03
C GLN A 9 5.29 18.86 -12.71
N GLN A 10 5.55 20.02 -12.11
CA GLN A 10 6.20 20.12 -10.80
C GLN A 10 5.40 19.47 -9.70
N ALA A 11 4.07 19.71 -9.64
CA ALA A 11 3.20 19.08 -8.67
C ALA A 11 3.14 17.55 -8.84
N SER A 12 3.06 17.06 -10.07
CA SER A 12 3.06 15.63 -10.37
C SER A 12 4.38 14.97 -9.99
N LEU A 13 5.50 15.62 -10.26
CA LEU A 13 6.82 15.15 -9.86
C LEU A 13 6.98 15.13 -8.34
N PHE A 14 6.51 16.18 -7.65
CA PHE A 14 6.53 16.23 -6.18
C PHE A 14 5.77 15.05 -5.58
N HIS A 15 4.56 14.76 -6.05
CA HIS A 15 3.77 13.61 -5.59
C HIS A 15 4.44 12.27 -5.89
N LEU A 16 5.08 12.14 -7.04
CA LEU A 16 5.85 10.94 -7.38
C LEU A 16 7.03 10.75 -6.43
N LEU A 17 7.83 11.79 -6.21
CA LEU A 17 8.98 11.73 -5.29
C LEU A 17 8.54 11.45 -3.86
N ARG A 18 7.41 12.02 -3.43
CA ARG A 18 6.84 11.73 -2.11
C ARG A 18 6.43 10.27 -1.98
N SER A 19 5.81 9.68 -3.02
CA SER A 19 5.43 8.27 -3.01
C SER A 19 6.63 7.33 -2.90
N TYR A 20 7.78 7.70 -3.49
CA TYR A 20 9.03 6.95 -3.27
C TYR A 20 9.50 7.00 -1.81
N CYS A 21 9.35 8.14 -1.13
CA CYS A 21 9.70 8.22 0.29
C CYS A 21 8.80 7.31 1.14
N HIS A 22 7.50 7.22 0.84
CA HIS A 22 6.59 6.34 1.56
C HIS A 22 6.91 4.86 1.35
N ALA A 23 7.24 4.47 0.12
CA ALA A 23 7.56 3.07 -0.21
C ALA A 23 8.96 2.63 0.20
N ASN A 24 9.86 3.58 0.52
CA ASN A 24 11.26 3.31 0.86
C ASN A 24 11.60 4.02 2.18
N ARG A 25 11.30 3.38 3.29
CA ARG A 25 11.54 3.91 4.63
C ARG A 25 12.99 4.37 4.81
N GLY A 26 13.15 5.58 5.35
CA GLY A 26 14.47 6.18 5.53
C GLY A 26 15.03 6.92 4.30
N LEU A 27 14.36 6.82 3.14
CA LEU A 27 14.73 7.60 1.95
C LEU A 27 14.47 9.08 2.19
N ILE A 28 15.47 9.90 1.93
CA ILE A 28 15.39 11.36 1.98
C ILE A 28 15.66 11.91 0.59
N ILE A 29 14.69 12.62 0.02
CA ILE A 29 14.81 13.30 -1.25
C ILE A 29 14.81 14.81 -1.01
N ARG A 30 15.72 15.53 -1.65
CA ARG A 30 15.71 16.99 -1.68
C ARG A 30 15.30 17.45 -3.07
N TYR A 31 14.19 18.16 -3.14
CA TYR A 31 13.63 18.67 -4.39
C TYR A 31 13.20 20.13 -4.21
N ASP A 32 13.71 21.02 -5.04
CA ASP A 32 13.41 22.47 -5.03
C ASP A 32 13.52 23.10 -3.62
N GLY A 33 14.62 22.80 -2.91
CA GLY A 33 14.86 23.26 -1.55
C GLY A 33 14.04 22.58 -0.46
N THR A 34 13.05 21.76 -0.82
CA THR A 34 12.19 21.02 0.11
C THR A 34 12.77 19.65 0.40
N LYS A 35 12.81 19.28 1.68
CA LYS A 35 13.15 17.92 2.12
C LYS A 35 11.88 17.07 2.15
N LEU A 36 11.87 15.99 1.37
CA LEU A 36 10.84 14.96 1.37
C LEU A 36 11.38 13.74 2.13
N ALA A 37 10.60 13.26 3.08
CA ALA A 37 10.92 12.06 3.84
C ALA A 37 9.62 11.46 4.42
N ALA A 38 9.61 10.16 4.61
CA ALA A 38 8.56 9.42 5.31
C ALA A 38 9.25 8.45 6.29
N PRO A 39 9.61 8.93 7.49
CA PRO A 39 10.39 8.13 8.45
C PRO A 39 9.65 6.86 8.88
N ASP A 40 8.31 6.90 8.90
CA ASP A 40 7.46 5.78 9.24
C ASP A 40 6.82 5.09 8.01
N GLY A 41 7.35 5.35 6.80
CA GLY A 41 7.01 4.62 5.59
C GLY A 41 5.54 4.66 5.21
N LEU A 42 4.89 3.49 5.14
CA LEU A 42 3.47 3.38 4.79
C LEU A 42 2.53 3.89 5.88
N LEU A 43 2.96 3.94 7.13
CA LEU A 43 2.20 4.59 8.20
C LEU A 43 2.05 6.10 7.91
N ASP A 44 3.14 6.77 7.51
CA ASP A 44 3.08 8.18 7.11
C ASP A 44 2.15 8.39 5.91
N LEU A 45 2.16 7.47 4.94
CA LEU A 45 1.23 7.51 3.81
C LEU A 45 -0.23 7.42 4.28
N ALA A 46 -0.53 6.48 5.17
CA ALA A 46 -1.87 6.33 5.73
C ALA A 46 -2.32 7.61 6.45
N MET A 47 -1.47 8.15 7.32
CA MET A 47 -1.76 9.39 8.07
C MET A 47 -1.96 10.60 7.14
N GLU A 48 -1.19 10.68 6.04
CA GLU A 48 -1.30 11.77 5.06
C GLU A 48 -2.59 11.68 4.22
N LYS A 49 -3.00 10.47 3.84
CA LYS A 49 -4.17 10.25 2.96
C LYS A 49 -5.49 10.29 3.68
N MET A 50 -5.49 10.03 4.96
CA MET A 50 -6.70 10.09 5.76
C MET A 50 -6.96 11.51 6.26
N SER A 51 -7.98 12.12 5.74
CA SER A 51 -8.31 13.55 5.87
C SER A 51 -8.65 14.03 7.29
N SER A 52 -8.76 13.14 8.28
CA SER A 52 -9.10 13.47 9.66
C SER A 52 -8.46 12.50 10.65
N PRO A 53 -7.79 12.99 11.71
CA PRO A 53 -7.25 12.14 12.79
C PRO A 53 -8.29 11.27 13.48
N ASN A 54 -9.58 11.65 13.40
CA ASN A 54 -10.70 10.90 13.98
C ASN A 54 -11.50 10.11 12.92
N GLY A 55 -10.96 10.00 11.71
CA GLY A 55 -11.60 9.32 10.58
C GLY A 55 -11.48 7.81 10.60
N TYR A 56 -10.80 7.23 11.59
CA TYR A 56 -10.58 5.79 11.70
C TYR A 56 -11.51 5.14 12.71
N LEU A 57 -11.85 3.86 12.48
CA LEU A 57 -12.53 3.06 13.49
C LEU A 57 -11.56 2.64 14.61
N TYR A 58 -10.28 2.47 14.29
CA TYR A 58 -9.19 2.11 15.21
C TYR A 58 -7.85 2.68 14.68
N PRO A 59 -6.81 2.79 15.52
CA PRO A 59 -5.50 3.25 15.07
C PRO A 59 -4.98 2.44 13.89
N VAL A 60 -4.23 3.09 12.98
CA VAL A 60 -3.60 2.39 11.86
C VAL A 60 -2.70 1.26 12.38
N ILE A 61 -2.95 0.05 11.95
CA ILE A 61 -2.12 -1.10 12.21
C ILE A 61 -0.98 -1.07 11.19
N ASN A 62 0.26 -1.04 11.65
CA ASN A 62 1.45 -1.09 10.81
C ASN A 62 2.25 -2.34 11.12
N LEU A 63 2.43 -3.19 10.12
CA LEU A 63 3.18 -4.43 10.21
C LEU A 63 4.39 -4.36 9.28
N GLN A 64 5.52 -4.83 9.77
CA GLN A 64 6.77 -4.85 9.03
C GLN A 64 7.42 -6.21 9.14
N GLY A 65 7.82 -6.75 7.99
CA GLY A 65 8.58 -7.98 7.87
C GLY A 65 9.79 -7.80 6.95
N LYS A 66 10.53 -8.87 6.77
CA LYS A 66 11.66 -8.87 5.84
C LYS A 66 11.13 -8.85 4.41
N GLY A 67 11.25 -7.70 3.74
CA GLY A 67 10.81 -7.54 2.35
C GLY A 67 9.34 -7.17 2.19
N PHE A 68 8.64 -6.77 3.28
CA PHE A 68 7.32 -6.17 3.16
C PHE A 68 7.02 -5.17 4.28
N GLU A 69 6.14 -4.24 3.99
CA GLU A 69 5.50 -3.34 4.94
C GLU A 69 4.02 -3.24 4.58
N ILE A 70 3.15 -3.28 5.59
CA ILE A 70 1.71 -3.17 5.44
C ILE A 70 1.20 -2.15 6.46
N ALA A 71 0.30 -1.24 6.03
CA ALA A 71 -0.44 -0.41 6.96
C ALA A 71 -1.91 -0.40 6.57
N PHE A 72 -2.80 -0.63 7.55
CA PHE A 72 -4.23 -0.67 7.30
C PHE A 72 -5.06 -0.17 8.47
N THR A 73 -6.26 0.27 8.17
CA THR A 73 -7.33 0.64 9.12
C THR A 73 -8.66 0.68 8.38
N HIS A 74 -9.76 0.92 9.09
CA HIS A 74 -11.05 1.16 8.47
C HIS A 74 -11.47 2.62 8.60
N ASN A 75 -12.02 3.16 7.51
CA ASN A 75 -12.57 4.50 7.48
C ASN A 75 -13.93 4.51 8.21
N LYS A 76 -14.12 5.47 9.09
CA LYS A 76 -15.36 5.62 9.86
C LYS A 76 -16.50 6.24 9.05
N TYR A 77 -16.17 7.03 8.02
CA TYR A 77 -17.12 7.86 7.29
C TYR A 77 -17.29 7.46 5.83
N SER A 78 -16.56 6.47 5.37
CA SER A 78 -16.64 5.98 3.98
C SER A 78 -16.69 4.47 3.98
N GLU A 79 -17.58 3.92 3.17
CA GLU A 79 -17.67 2.49 2.89
C GLU A 79 -16.77 2.07 1.70
N ALA A 80 -16.17 3.04 1.01
CA ALA A 80 -15.31 2.78 -0.12
C ALA A 80 -13.96 2.22 0.32
N GLU A 81 -13.55 1.16 -0.33
CA GLU A 81 -12.23 0.59 -0.19
C GLU A 81 -11.17 1.51 -0.81
N THR A 82 -10.05 1.70 -0.15
CA THR A 82 -8.94 2.54 -0.63
C THR A 82 -7.64 1.78 -0.52
N TYR A 83 -6.91 1.69 -1.64
CA TYR A 83 -5.69 0.90 -1.75
C TYR A 83 -4.51 1.71 -2.27
N TYR A 84 -3.34 1.46 -1.68
CA TYR A 84 -2.05 1.92 -2.20
C TYR A 84 -1.08 0.75 -2.20
N SER A 85 -0.46 0.47 -3.33
CA SER A 85 0.43 -0.68 -3.46
C SER A 85 1.74 -0.30 -4.13
N PHE A 86 2.81 -0.97 -3.70
CA PHE A 86 4.16 -0.76 -4.16
C PHE A 86 4.87 -2.11 -4.33
N VAL A 87 5.69 -2.21 -5.37
CA VAL A 87 6.58 -3.35 -5.61
C VAL A 87 7.99 -2.81 -5.84
N ASN A 88 8.96 -3.26 -5.06
CA ASN A 88 10.35 -2.80 -5.11
C ASN A 88 10.44 -1.26 -5.02
N GLY A 89 9.67 -0.65 -4.13
CA GLY A 89 9.62 0.80 -3.91
C GLY A 89 8.93 1.61 -5.01
N ILE A 90 8.33 0.99 -6.01
CA ILE A 90 7.63 1.65 -7.13
C ILE A 90 6.12 1.47 -6.95
N LYS A 91 5.38 2.57 -7.05
CA LYS A 91 3.92 2.55 -6.98
C LYS A 91 3.32 1.70 -8.10
N THR A 92 2.35 0.85 -7.74
CA THR A 92 1.55 0.04 -8.67
C THR A 92 0.07 0.43 -8.58
N GLU A 93 -0.72 0.01 -9.56
CA GLU A 93 -2.18 0.17 -9.57
C GLU A 93 -2.89 -0.99 -8.86
N GLY A 94 -2.14 -2.04 -8.50
CA GLY A 94 -2.60 -3.24 -7.85
C GLY A 94 -1.88 -4.50 -8.35
N GLY A 95 -2.54 -5.64 -8.19
CA GLY A 95 -2.04 -6.93 -8.65
C GLY A 95 -2.03 -8.00 -7.56
N SER A 96 -1.37 -9.12 -7.84
CA SER A 96 -1.36 -10.32 -7.00
C SER A 96 -0.98 -10.07 -5.53
N HIS A 97 -0.06 -9.14 -5.25
CA HIS A 97 0.34 -8.79 -3.88
C HIS A 97 -0.79 -8.10 -3.10
N LEU A 98 -1.60 -7.27 -3.74
CA LEU A 98 -2.75 -6.63 -3.11
C LEU A 98 -3.87 -7.64 -2.86
N GLU A 99 -4.14 -8.51 -3.82
CA GLU A 99 -5.13 -9.57 -3.65
C GLU A 99 -4.72 -10.57 -2.57
N ALA A 100 -3.44 -10.96 -2.52
CA ALA A 100 -2.89 -11.82 -1.47
C ALA A 100 -3.06 -11.20 -0.07
N LEU A 101 -2.87 -9.87 0.06
CA LEU A 101 -3.09 -9.18 1.33
C LEU A 101 -4.57 -9.15 1.72
N LYS A 102 -5.48 -8.88 0.79
CA LYS A 102 -6.94 -8.94 1.05
C LYS A 102 -7.34 -10.34 1.52
N GLU A 103 -6.87 -11.38 0.84
CA GLU A 103 -7.13 -12.76 1.20
C GLU A 103 -6.60 -13.09 2.61
N ALA A 104 -5.36 -12.68 2.94
CA ALA A 104 -4.78 -12.86 4.25
C ALA A 104 -5.59 -12.18 5.36
N VAL A 105 -6.04 -10.92 5.15
CA VAL A 105 -6.90 -10.20 6.11
C VAL A 105 -8.22 -10.92 6.34
N VAL A 106 -8.89 -11.35 5.27
CA VAL A 106 -10.17 -12.08 5.37
C VAL A 106 -9.97 -13.41 6.11
N ARG A 107 -8.93 -14.15 5.80
CA ARG A 107 -8.59 -15.42 6.41
C ARG A 107 -8.32 -15.27 7.91
N ILE A 108 -7.49 -14.29 8.31
CA ILE A 108 -7.16 -14.04 9.73
C ILE A 108 -8.42 -13.70 10.52
N ILE A 109 -9.32 -12.88 9.98
CA ILE A 109 -10.58 -12.53 10.66
C ILE A 109 -11.48 -13.76 10.80
N ALA A 110 -11.63 -14.58 9.75
CA ALA A 110 -12.44 -15.80 9.81
C ALA A 110 -11.88 -16.82 10.82
N GLU A 111 -10.57 -16.96 10.92
CA GLU A 111 -9.91 -17.87 11.87
C GLU A 111 -9.98 -17.33 13.31
N THR A 112 -9.93 -16.00 13.48
CA THR A 112 -9.99 -15.37 14.81
C THR A 112 -11.40 -15.37 15.39
N PHE A 113 -12.40 -15.27 14.54
CA PHE A 113 -13.81 -15.18 14.93
C PHE A 113 -14.69 -16.23 14.25
N PRO A 114 -14.45 -17.54 14.50
CA PRO A 114 -15.13 -18.63 13.79
C PRO A 114 -16.64 -18.69 14.06
N GLU A 115 -17.10 -18.11 15.18
CA GLU A 115 -18.52 -18.02 15.55
C GLU A 115 -19.29 -16.96 14.73
N ASN A 116 -18.57 -16.04 14.06
CA ASN A 116 -19.17 -14.94 13.30
C ASN A 116 -19.11 -15.23 11.81
N VAL A 117 -20.23 -15.05 11.14
CA VAL A 117 -20.32 -15.19 9.67
C VAL A 117 -20.14 -13.82 9.04
N PHE A 118 -18.86 -13.38 8.90
CA PHE A 118 -18.53 -12.20 8.12
C PHE A 118 -18.33 -12.57 6.66
N THR A 119 -18.91 -11.79 5.75
CA THR A 119 -18.59 -11.90 4.33
C THR A 119 -17.28 -11.14 4.03
N THR A 120 -16.64 -11.46 2.91
CA THR A 120 -15.48 -10.71 2.42
C THR A 120 -15.79 -9.22 2.26
N GLU A 121 -17.01 -8.90 1.77
CA GLU A 121 -17.49 -7.53 1.62
C GLU A 121 -17.63 -6.81 2.98
N ASP A 122 -18.14 -7.48 4.01
CA ASP A 122 -18.24 -6.90 5.36
C ASP A 122 -16.87 -6.55 5.93
N ILE A 123 -15.87 -7.41 5.70
CA ILE A 123 -14.51 -7.24 6.21
C ILE A 123 -13.79 -6.11 5.46
N LEU A 124 -13.95 -6.01 4.16
CA LEU A 124 -13.24 -5.03 3.34
C LEU A 124 -13.96 -3.68 3.22
N LYS A 125 -15.20 -3.59 3.68
CA LYS A 125 -16.00 -2.37 3.64
C LYS A 125 -15.32 -1.21 4.37
N GLY A 126 -14.99 -0.16 3.63
CA GLY A 126 -14.33 1.02 4.17
C GLY A 126 -12.86 0.83 4.55
N ILE A 127 -12.23 -0.27 4.15
CA ILE A 127 -10.82 -0.51 4.44
C ILE A 127 -9.93 0.50 3.72
N PHE A 128 -8.96 1.05 4.45
CA PHE A 128 -7.80 1.73 3.91
C PHE A 128 -6.60 0.81 4.10
N LEU A 129 -5.97 0.43 3.02
CA LEU A 129 -4.95 -0.60 3.03
C LEU A 129 -3.78 -0.21 2.12
N THR A 130 -2.57 -0.33 2.65
CA THR A 130 -1.34 -0.07 1.92
C THR A 130 -0.39 -1.24 2.05
N ILE A 131 0.31 -1.57 0.97
CA ILE A 131 1.33 -2.62 0.94
C ILE A 131 2.54 -2.19 0.12
N SER A 132 3.73 -2.46 0.63
CA SER A 132 4.98 -2.44 -0.11
C SER A 132 5.64 -3.81 0.02
N VAL A 133 6.03 -4.42 -1.08
CA VAL A 133 6.65 -5.75 -1.09
C VAL A 133 7.85 -5.77 -2.04
N ASP A 134 8.91 -6.46 -1.60
CA ASP A 134 10.10 -6.72 -2.40
C ASP A 134 9.96 -8.08 -3.08
N ILE A 135 10.00 -8.08 -4.41
CA ILE A 135 9.85 -9.28 -5.24
C ILE A 135 11.06 -9.41 -6.15
N ALA A 136 11.69 -10.58 -6.14
CA ALA A 136 12.72 -10.91 -7.10
C ALA A 136 12.08 -11.22 -8.46
N GLU A 137 12.59 -10.58 -9.53
CA GLU A 137 12.11 -10.80 -10.91
C GLU A 137 10.59 -10.59 -11.10
N PRO A 138 10.03 -9.42 -10.70
CA PRO A 138 8.60 -9.19 -10.77
C PRO A 138 8.10 -9.14 -12.21
N VAL A 139 7.00 -9.85 -12.49
CA VAL A 139 6.30 -9.83 -13.78
C VAL A 139 5.06 -8.96 -13.67
N PHE A 140 4.88 -8.06 -14.62
CA PHE A 140 3.74 -7.15 -14.69
C PHE A 140 2.92 -7.38 -15.97
N SER A 141 1.60 -7.20 -15.87
CA SER A 141 0.68 -7.34 -17.02
C SER A 141 0.83 -6.25 -18.09
N GLN A 142 1.45 -5.12 -17.71
CA GLN A 142 1.61 -3.96 -18.56
C GLN A 142 3.05 -3.46 -18.52
N SER A 143 3.53 -2.90 -19.62
CA SER A 143 4.88 -2.33 -19.71
C SER A 143 5.16 -1.17 -18.77
N CYS A 144 4.14 -0.48 -18.27
CA CYS A 144 4.24 0.60 -17.28
C CYS A 144 4.32 0.11 -15.82
N ARG A 145 4.43 -1.19 -15.57
CA ARG A 145 4.45 -1.79 -14.21
C ARG A 145 3.20 -1.48 -13.39
N GLY A 146 2.05 -1.33 -14.02
CA GLY A 146 0.79 -0.99 -13.36
C GLY A 146 0.28 -2.10 -12.46
N VAL A 147 0.22 -3.34 -12.96
CA VAL A 147 -0.39 -4.47 -12.25
C VAL A 147 0.59 -5.64 -12.15
N LEU A 148 0.93 -6.05 -10.92
CA LEU A 148 1.77 -7.21 -10.66
C LEU A 148 1.01 -8.50 -10.98
N VAL A 149 1.68 -9.44 -11.66
CA VAL A 149 1.13 -10.76 -12.01
C VAL A 149 1.85 -11.89 -11.26
N SER A 150 3.11 -11.67 -10.83
CA SER A 150 3.86 -12.68 -10.05
C SER A 150 3.07 -13.10 -8.82
N SER A 151 2.90 -14.41 -8.62
CA SER A 151 2.25 -14.98 -7.43
C SER A 151 3.23 -15.30 -6.29
N ARG A 152 4.54 -15.18 -6.55
CA ARG A 152 5.62 -15.54 -5.61
C ARG A 152 6.56 -14.38 -5.34
N VAL A 153 7.22 -14.39 -4.18
CA VAL A 153 8.26 -13.39 -3.83
C VAL A 153 9.56 -13.56 -4.61
N SER A 154 9.81 -14.78 -5.09
CA SER A 154 10.93 -15.12 -5.99
C SER A 154 10.57 -16.38 -6.78
N PRO A 155 11.30 -16.72 -7.87
CA PRO A 155 11.00 -17.91 -8.68
C PRO A 155 10.88 -19.20 -7.86
N ASP A 156 11.75 -19.39 -6.86
CA ASP A 156 11.75 -20.56 -5.96
C ASP A 156 11.23 -20.23 -4.56
N GLY A 157 10.65 -19.04 -4.36
CA GLY A 157 10.15 -18.58 -3.06
C GLY A 157 8.71 -18.97 -2.78
N PRO A 158 8.21 -18.61 -1.59
CA PRO A 158 6.83 -18.87 -1.21
C PRO A 158 5.84 -18.10 -2.08
N GLU A 159 4.59 -18.57 -2.10
CA GLU A 159 3.47 -17.80 -2.64
C GLU A 159 3.28 -16.52 -1.82
N LEU A 160 2.81 -15.45 -2.47
CA LEU A 160 2.60 -14.15 -1.81
C LEU A 160 1.58 -14.22 -0.66
N THR A 161 0.54 -15.02 -0.81
CA THR A 161 -0.48 -15.21 0.23
C THR A 161 0.12 -15.82 1.49
N ASP A 162 0.94 -16.86 1.35
CA ASP A 162 1.60 -17.52 2.48
C ASP A 162 2.64 -16.58 3.12
N PHE A 163 3.43 -15.90 2.29
CA PHE A 163 4.45 -14.94 2.75
C PHE A 163 3.89 -13.76 3.55
N ILE A 164 2.68 -13.27 3.18
CA ILE A 164 2.03 -12.16 3.87
C ILE A 164 1.28 -12.65 5.10
N TYR A 165 0.80 -13.89 5.09
CA TYR A 165 0.05 -14.49 6.19
C TYR A 165 0.93 -14.87 7.39
N GLU A 166 2.18 -15.32 7.16
CA GLU A 166 3.18 -15.66 8.21
C GLU A 166 3.68 -14.42 8.96
#